data_61cd3a1f934351ceeed9c0fd05a1565c
#
_entry.id   61cd3a1f934351ceeed9c0fd05a1565c
#
_cell.length_a   1.000
_cell.length_b   1.000
_cell.length_c   1.000
_cell.angle_alpha   90.00
_cell.angle_beta   90.00
_cell.angle_gamma   90.00
#
_symmetry.space_group_name_H-M   'P 1'
#
loop_
_entity.id
_entity.type
_entity.pdbx_description
1 polymer ?
#
loop_
_entity_poly.entity_id
_entity_poly.type
_entity_poly.pdbx_seq_one_letter_code
_entity_poly.pdbx_strand_id
1 'polypeptide(L)'
;QFAGRWFGRCPASTLESICLAVDTNGCPVYIDWCERHLLTIGESDSGKGSVLANLLVQVEPFAQAGLVRLYGIDLKAMELSMSRAIFQTVAIDVESAAELVSSFRNAMNQRARDMAGSARMHTPTPDNPRNILVIDELAELFRQDAKVSKQFQHDLTAVLGMGRATGNLVWGFSQNPRKEAIPIRDDFNGQTIAMRMGESEAKMMLP
;
A
#
# COMPACT_ATOMS: atom_id res chain seq x y z
N GLN A 1 -19.91 14.81 -0.26
CA GLN A 1 -20.03 15.89 0.75
C GLN A 1 -19.21 15.63 2.04
N PHE A 2 -18.58 14.47 2.21
CA PHE A 2 -17.76 14.17 3.40
C PHE A 2 -16.29 14.54 3.26
N ALA A 3 -15.71 14.52 2.07
CA ALA A 3 -14.29 14.79 1.84
C ALA A 3 -13.85 16.20 2.27
N GLY A 4 -14.67 17.23 2.03
CA GLY A 4 -14.28 18.63 2.29
C GLY A 4 -14.19 19.05 3.77
N ARG A 5 -14.68 18.27 4.72
CA ARG A 5 -14.59 18.61 6.16
C ARG A 5 -13.40 17.97 6.88
N TRP A 6 -12.83 16.90 6.33
CA TRP A 6 -11.74 16.16 6.96
C TRP A 6 -10.37 16.79 6.68
N PHE A 7 -10.16 17.30 5.48
CA PHE A 7 -8.87 17.87 5.04
C PHE A 7 -8.51 19.21 5.70
N GLY A 8 -9.46 19.93 6.25
CA GLY A 8 -9.21 21.25 6.86
C GLY A 8 -8.66 21.22 8.28
N ARG A 9 -8.50 20.06 8.92
CA ARG A 9 -8.06 19.93 10.32
C ARG A 9 -6.83 19.06 10.54
N CYS A 10 -6.39 18.28 9.56
CA CYS A 10 -5.16 17.52 9.66
C CYS A 10 -3.97 18.42 9.39
N PRO A 11 -2.95 18.41 10.26
CA PRO A 11 -1.66 19.02 9.94
C PRO A 11 -1.09 18.45 8.65
N ALA A 12 -0.22 19.21 7.98
CA ALA A 12 0.44 18.77 6.77
C ALA A 12 1.19 17.46 7.00
N SER A 13 1.04 16.52 6.06
CA SER A 13 1.80 15.27 6.06
C SER A 13 3.28 15.55 5.83
N THR A 14 4.12 14.72 6.42
CA THR A 14 5.58 14.74 6.23
C THR A 14 6.03 13.52 5.45
N LEU A 15 7.32 13.45 5.10
CA LEU A 15 7.89 12.25 4.51
C LEU A 15 7.88 11.04 5.48
N GLU A 16 7.68 11.26 6.77
CA GLU A 16 7.62 10.20 7.79
C GLU A 16 6.19 9.80 8.14
N SER A 17 5.25 10.74 8.16
CA SER A 17 3.90 10.47 8.68
C SER A 17 2.79 11.12 7.85
N ILE A 18 1.69 10.38 7.71
CA ILE A 18 0.42 10.83 7.10
C ILE A 18 -0.65 10.88 8.18
N CYS A 19 -1.43 11.96 8.20
CA CYS A 19 -2.63 12.03 9.02
C CYS A 19 -3.74 11.18 8.40
N LEU A 20 -3.97 10.00 8.96
CA LEU A 20 -4.97 9.06 8.44
C LEU A 20 -6.40 9.48 8.75
N ALA A 21 -6.63 9.94 9.97
CA ALA A 21 -7.97 10.18 10.51
C ALA A 21 -7.90 11.16 11.67
N VAL A 22 -9.07 11.48 12.20
CA VAL A 22 -9.24 12.18 13.49
C VAL A 22 -10.03 11.26 14.41
N ASP A 23 -9.57 11.08 15.63
CA ASP A 23 -10.25 10.25 16.62
C ASP A 23 -11.56 10.91 17.15
N THR A 24 -12.26 10.23 18.03
CA THR A 24 -13.51 10.72 18.62
C THR A 24 -13.33 11.97 19.49
N ASN A 25 -12.11 12.26 19.94
CA ASN A 25 -11.76 13.46 20.72
C ASN A 25 -11.30 14.62 19.82
N GLY A 26 -11.27 14.42 18.52
CA GLY A 26 -10.78 15.41 17.57
C GLY A 26 -9.27 15.44 17.41
N CYS A 27 -8.54 14.46 17.95
CA CYS A 27 -7.09 14.37 17.83
C CYS A 27 -6.68 13.66 16.53
N PRO A 28 -5.67 14.17 15.81
CA PRO A 28 -5.21 13.54 14.59
C PRO A 28 -4.52 12.19 14.87
N VAL A 29 -4.85 11.19 14.07
CA VAL A 29 -4.24 9.86 14.08
C VAL A 29 -3.28 9.76 12.90
N TYR A 30 -2.01 9.56 13.18
CA TYR A 30 -0.98 9.46 12.17
C TYR A 30 -0.59 8.02 11.91
N ILE A 31 -0.21 7.73 10.68
CA ILE A 31 0.48 6.51 10.30
C ILE A 31 1.90 6.84 9.84
N ASP A 32 2.83 5.98 10.22
CA ASP A 32 4.17 5.94 9.65
C ASP A 32 4.09 5.24 8.29
N TRP A 33 4.29 6.00 7.22
CA TRP A 33 4.21 5.47 5.86
C TRP A 33 5.58 5.35 5.19
N CYS A 34 6.61 5.82 5.87
CA CYS A 34 7.93 5.86 5.28
C CYS A 34 8.71 4.55 5.43
N GLU A 35 8.46 3.81 6.50
CA GLU A 35 9.20 2.60 6.83
C GLU A 35 8.31 1.38 7.04
N ARG A 36 7.02 1.48 6.70
CA ARG A 36 6.07 0.39 6.96
C ARG A 36 5.21 0.10 5.75
N HIS A 37 5.01 -1.19 5.49
CA HIS A 37 3.93 -1.63 4.63
C HIS A 37 2.60 -1.35 5.31
N LEU A 38 1.56 -1.15 4.54
CA LEU A 38 0.21 -0.88 5.03
C LEU A 38 -0.74 -1.96 4.54
N LEU A 39 -1.50 -2.54 5.45
CA LEU A 39 -2.60 -3.44 5.15
C LEU A 39 -3.90 -2.84 5.64
N THR A 40 -4.84 -2.58 4.74
CA THR A 40 -6.18 -2.08 5.08
C THR A 40 -7.21 -3.16 4.79
N ILE A 41 -7.92 -3.61 5.82
CA ILE A 41 -8.93 -4.66 5.69
C ILE A 41 -10.28 -4.18 6.23
N GLY A 42 -11.35 -4.53 5.52
CA GLY A 42 -12.72 -4.28 5.92
C GLY A 42 -13.72 -4.74 4.86
N GLU A 43 -14.94 -4.97 5.25
CA GLU A 43 -16.03 -5.38 4.36
C GLU A 43 -16.29 -4.34 3.23
N SER A 44 -17.13 -4.71 2.28
CA SER A 44 -17.68 -3.76 1.31
C SER A 44 -18.36 -2.59 2.07
N ASP A 45 -18.27 -1.41 1.52
CA ASP A 45 -18.84 -0.18 2.09
C ASP A 45 -18.36 0.16 3.53
N SER A 46 -17.21 -0.40 3.93
CA SER A 46 -16.57 -0.05 5.21
C SER A 46 -15.79 1.27 5.17
N GLY A 47 -15.62 1.87 3.98
CA GLY A 47 -14.87 3.11 3.78
C GLY A 47 -13.42 2.93 3.33
N LYS A 48 -13.01 1.74 2.87
CA LYS A 48 -11.65 1.49 2.33
C LYS A 48 -11.26 2.47 1.24
N GLY A 49 -12.16 2.73 0.28
CA GLY A 49 -11.93 3.70 -0.78
C GLY A 49 -11.66 5.12 -0.24
N SER A 50 -12.31 5.52 0.86
CA SER A 50 -12.04 6.82 1.51
C SER A 50 -10.65 6.86 2.15
N VAL A 51 -10.20 5.75 2.75
CA VAL A 51 -8.82 5.63 3.27
C VAL A 51 -7.83 5.74 2.14
N LEU A 52 -8.03 4.99 1.05
CA LEU A 52 -7.18 5.04 -0.13
C LEU A 52 -7.12 6.45 -0.72
N ALA A 53 -8.26 7.10 -0.94
CA ALA A 53 -8.31 8.46 -1.47
C ALA A 53 -7.58 9.46 -0.57
N ASN A 54 -7.74 9.35 0.76
CA ASN A 54 -7.03 10.20 1.71
C ASN A 54 -5.50 10.01 1.61
N LEU A 55 -5.03 8.76 1.56
CA LEU A 55 -3.60 8.46 1.42
C LEU A 55 -3.03 9.04 0.11
N LEU A 56 -3.73 8.84 -1.01
CA LEU A 56 -3.29 9.32 -2.32
C LEU A 56 -3.20 10.86 -2.37
N VAL A 57 -4.20 11.56 -1.85
CA VAL A 57 -4.20 13.04 -1.79
C VAL A 57 -3.02 13.56 -0.94
N GLN A 58 -2.71 12.92 0.17
CA GLN A 58 -1.63 13.36 1.03
C GLN A 58 -0.23 13.02 0.50
N VAL A 59 -0.11 11.99 -0.32
CA VAL A 59 1.16 11.60 -0.96
C VAL A 59 1.41 12.37 -2.26
N GLU A 60 0.37 12.89 -2.90
CA GLU A 60 0.47 13.61 -4.17
C GLU A 60 1.55 14.71 -4.19
N PRO A 61 1.69 15.59 -3.18
CA PRO A 61 2.75 16.62 -3.17
C PRO A 61 4.16 16.02 -3.22
N PHE A 62 4.38 14.88 -2.57
CA PHE A 62 5.68 14.18 -2.60
C PHE A 62 5.93 13.49 -3.95
N ALA A 63 4.87 13.00 -4.59
CA ALA A 63 4.95 12.47 -5.95
C ALA A 63 5.28 13.57 -6.97
N GLN A 64 4.65 14.74 -6.85
CA GLN A 64 4.94 15.91 -7.67
C GLN A 64 6.37 16.45 -7.46
N ALA A 65 6.88 16.35 -6.24
CA ALA A 65 8.28 16.69 -5.92
C ALA A 65 9.30 15.62 -6.36
N GLY A 66 8.86 14.52 -6.97
CA GLY A 66 9.71 13.44 -7.43
C GLY A 66 10.25 12.54 -6.30
N LEU A 67 9.81 12.72 -5.05
CA LEU A 67 10.29 11.97 -3.89
C LEU A 67 9.60 10.60 -3.73
N VAL A 68 8.46 10.42 -4.40
CA VAL A 68 7.65 9.20 -4.36
C VAL A 68 7.23 8.82 -5.78
N ARG A 69 7.23 7.52 -6.07
CA ARG A 69 6.60 6.94 -7.27
C ARG A 69 5.54 5.93 -6.84
N LEU A 70 4.35 6.10 -7.40
CA LEU A 70 3.21 5.22 -7.14
C LEU A 70 3.03 4.27 -8.32
N TYR A 71 2.78 3.01 -7.98
CA TYR A 71 2.42 1.94 -8.91
C TYR A 71 1.11 1.34 -8.42
N GLY A 72 0.18 1.03 -9.30
CA GLY A 72 -1.14 0.53 -8.95
C GLY A 72 -1.45 -0.84 -9.53
N ILE A 73 -2.22 -1.65 -8.79
CA ILE A 73 -2.89 -2.84 -9.31
C ILE A 73 -4.37 -2.71 -8.97
N ASP A 74 -5.21 -2.67 -9.99
CA ASP A 74 -6.66 -2.55 -9.89
C ASP A 74 -7.32 -3.46 -10.93
N LEU A 75 -7.44 -4.74 -10.59
CA LEU A 75 -8.01 -5.76 -11.49
C LEU A 75 -9.51 -5.57 -11.76
N LYS A 76 -10.17 -4.69 -11.02
CA LYS A 76 -11.57 -4.32 -11.25
C LYS A 76 -11.71 -3.03 -12.06
N ALA A 77 -10.60 -2.31 -12.26
CA ALA A 77 -10.52 -1.03 -12.98
C ALA A 77 -11.50 0.04 -12.44
N MET A 78 -11.70 0.11 -11.13
CA MET A 78 -12.70 0.98 -10.48
C MET A 78 -12.08 2.03 -9.56
N GLU A 79 -11.28 1.60 -8.58
CA GLU A 79 -10.86 2.47 -7.46
C GLU A 79 -9.67 3.38 -7.83
N LEU A 80 -8.65 2.85 -8.50
CA LEU A 80 -7.46 3.64 -8.86
C LEU A 80 -7.66 4.48 -10.12
N SER A 81 -8.70 4.22 -10.90
CA SER A 81 -8.96 4.90 -12.17
C SER A 81 -9.15 6.41 -12.00
N MET A 82 -9.78 6.86 -10.91
CA MET A 82 -10.00 8.29 -10.62
C MET A 82 -8.71 9.05 -10.24
N SER A 83 -7.71 8.34 -9.76
CA SER A 83 -6.42 8.91 -9.34
C SER A 83 -5.27 8.50 -10.24
N ARG A 84 -5.56 7.99 -11.45
CA ARG A 84 -4.56 7.42 -12.37
C ARG A 84 -3.40 8.38 -12.68
N ALA A 85 -3.64 9.68 -12.69
CA ALA A 85 -2.64 10.69 -13.06
C ALA A 85 -1.42 10.73 -12.13
N ILE A 86 -1.54 10.28 -10.87
CA ILE A 86 -0.43 10.26 -9.92
C ILE A 86 0.39 8.97 -9.95
N PHE A 87 -0.10 7.94 -10.67
CA PHE A 87 0.58 6.66 -10.81
C PHE A 87 1.50 6.63 -12.04
N GLN A 88 2.67 6.05 -11.91
CA GLN A 88 3.56 5.74 -13.04
C GLN A 88 2.92 4.70 -13.96
N THR A 89 2.33 3.67 -13.35
CA THR A 89 1.66 2.57 -14.05
C THR A 89 0.52 2.05 -13.18
N VAL A 90 -0.59 1.69 -13.82
CA VAL A 90 -1.68 0.94 -13.18
C VAL A 90 -1.96 -0.30 -14.03
N ALA A 91 -1.73 -1.47 -13.46
CA ALA A 91 -2.08 -2.76 -14.03
C ALA A 91 -3.57 -3.05 -13.77
N ILE A 92 -4.31 -3.40 -14.83
CA ILE A 92 -5.76 -3.63 -14.77
C ILE A 92 -6.15 -5.08 -15.14
N ASP A 93 -5.19 -5.91 -15.45
CA ASP A 93 -5.31 -7.34 -15.73
C ASP A 93 -4.21 -8.13 -15.04
N VAL A 94 -4.38 -9.45 -15.00
CA VAL A 94 -3.50 -10.35 -14.25
C VAL A 94 -2.10 -10.41 -14.82
N GLU A 95 -1.96 -10.34 -16.13
CA GLU A 95 -0.66 -10.42 -16.82
C GLU A 95 0.17 -9.16 -16.52
N SER A 96 -0.39 -7.98 -16.74
CA SER A 96 0.27 -6.71 -16.42
C SER A 96 0.55 -6.56 -14.92
N ALA A 97 -0.31 -7.10 -14.05
CA ALA A 97 -0.06 -7.12 -12.61
C ALA A 97 1.13 -8.01 -12.24
N ALA A 98 1.26 -9.19 -12.84
CA ALA A 98 2.38 -10.10 -12.60
C ALA A 98 3.71 -9.48 -13.07
N GLU A 99 3.73 -8.85 -14.24
CA GLU A 99 4.89 -8.12 -14.75
C GLU A 99 5.27 -6.96 -13.84
N LEU A 100 4.28 -6.18 -13.37
CA LEU A 100 4.50 -5.04 -12.48
C LEU A 100 5.10 -5.48 -11.14
N VAL A 101 4.55 -6.50 -10.49
CA VAL A 101 5.07 -7.02 -9.20
C VAL A 101 6.49 -7.56 -9.37
N SER A 102 6.77 -8.31 -10.44
CA SER A 102 8.09 -8.83 -10.74
C SER A 102 9.10 -7.69 -10.97
N SER A 103 8.74 -6.69 -11.76
CA SER A 103 9.56 -5.50 -12.02
C SER A 103 9.82 -4.71 -10.74
N PHE A 104 8.80 -4.54 -9.89
CA PHE A 104 8.90 -3.87 -8.60
C PHE A 104 9.87 -4.59 -7.65
N ARG A 105 9.80 -5.94 -7.58
CA ARG A 105 10.76 -6.76 -6.83
C ARG A 105 12.18 -6.62 -7.38
N ASN A 106 12.33 -6.65 -8.70
CA ASN A 106 13.65 -6.52 -9.32
C ASN A 106 14.27 -5.15 -9.05
N ALA A 107 13.50 -4.05 -9.11
CA ALA A 107 13.95 -2.71 -8.74
C ALA A 107 14.37 -2.64 -7.26
N MET A 108 13.60 -3.27 -6.36
CA MET A 108 13.96 -3.40 -4.95
C MET A 108 15.30 -4.13 -4.77
N ASN A 109 15.47 -5.27 -5.43
CA ASN A 109 16.72 -6.07 -5.35
C ASN A 109 17.92 -5.29 -5.91
N GLN A 110 17.73 -4.53 -6.98
CA GLN A 110 18.79 -3.68 -7.51
C GLN A 110 19.19 -2.61 -6.50
N ARG A 111 18.20 -1.90 -5.93
CA ARG A 111 18.47 -0.88 -4.90
C ARG A 111 19.15 -1.47 -3.67
N ALA A 112 18.77 -2.67 -3.25
CA ALA A 112 19.45 -3.36 -2.14
C ALA A 112 20.94 -3.60 -2.44
N ARG A 113 21.28 -3.98 -3.67
CA ARG A 113 22.70 -4.13 -4.11
C ARG A 113 23.44 -2.79 -4.11
N ASP A 114 22.80 -1.74 -4.61
CA ASP A 114 23.39 -0.39 -4.70
C ASP A 114 23.63 0.23 -3.31
N MET A 115 22.80 -0.11 -2.34
CA MET A 115 22.92 0.32 -0.94
C MET A 115 23.92 -0.52 -0.14
N ALA A 116 24.31 -1.68 -0.61
CA ALA A 116 25.16 -2.59 0.14
C ALA A 116 26.50 -1.93 0.54
N GLY A 117 26.79 -1.91 1.84
CA GLY A 117 27.99 -1.29 2.40
C GLY A 117 27.96 0.23 2.52
N SER A 118 26.91 0.93 2.05
CA SER A 118 26.81 2.40 2.08
C SER A 118 25.67 2.91 2.97
N ALA A 119 24.51 2.25 2.97
CA ALA A 119 23.36 2.68 3.75
C ALA A 119 22.54 1.49 4.26
N ARG A 120 21.92 1.66 5.44
CA ARG A 120 21.02 0.65 6.03
C ARG A 120 19.56 0.90 5.64
N MET A 121 19.20 2.15 5.41
CA MET A 121 17.83 2.59 5.08
C MET A 121 17.89 3.55 3.90
N HIS A 122 16.92 3.41 3.02
CA HIS A 122 16.76 4.27 1.86
C HIS A 122 16.24 5.65 2.27
N THR A 123 16.88 6.71 1.79
CA THR A 123 16.40 8.09 1.89
C THR A 123 15.93 8.55 0.50
N PRO A 124 14.66 8.95 0.33
CA PRO A 124 14.14 9.33 -0.98
C PRO A 124 14.75 10.65 -1.48
N THR A 125 15.10 10.66 -2.75
CA THR A 125 15.53 11.84 -3.50
C THR A 125 14.81 11.84 -4.86
N PRO A 126 14.76 12.97 -5.62
CA PRO A 126 14.15 12.99 -6.94
C PRO A 126 14.77 11.99 -7.93
N ASP A 127 16.07 11.73 -7.83
CA ASP A 127 16.77 10.73 -8.66
C ASP A 127 16.53 9.29 -8.17
N ASN A 128 16.26 9.12 -6.88
CA ASN A 128 16.03 7.82 -6.25
C ASN A 128 14.82 7.88 -5.31
N PRO A 129 13.60 7.98 -5.84
CA PRO A 129 12.39 8.13 -5.04
C PRO A 129 12.01 6.86 -4.28
N ARG A 130 11.18 7.02 -3.26
CA ARG A 130 10.46 5.90 -2.64
C ARG A 130 9.44 5.35 -3.62
N ASN A 131 9.37 4.04 -3.74
CA ASN A 131 8.38 3.34 -4.56
C ASN A 131 7.27 2.79 -3.67
N ILE A 132 6.02 2.98 -4.05
CA ILE A 132 4.86 2.44 -3.36
C ILE A 132 4.01 1.67 -4.35
N LEU A 133 3.78 0.40 -4.08
CA LEU A 133 2.85 -0.46 -4.82
C LEU A 133 1.52 -0.48 -4.07
N VAL A 134 0.50 0.10 -4.69
CA VAL A 134 -0.88 0.14 -4.18
C VAL A 134 -1.68 -0.99 -4.84
N ILE A 135 -2.29 -1.86 -4.05
CA ILE A 135 -3.07 -3.00 -4.52
C ILE A 135 -4.48 -2.87 -3.97
N ASP A 136 -5.46 -2.58 -4.83
CA ASP A 136 -6.85 -2.30 -4.43
C ASP A 136 -7.55 -3.51 -3.80
N GLU A 137 -7.34 -4.71 -4.32
CA GLU A 137 -7.88 -5.94 -3.72
C GLU A 137 -6.85 -7.06 -3.75
N LEU A 138 -6.13 -7.24 -2.66
CA LEU A 138 -5.09 -8.27 -2.53
C LEU A 138 -5.61 -9.69 -2.79
N ALA A 139 -6.80 -10.01 -2.30
CA ALA A 139 -7.36 -11.35 -2.45
C ALA A 139 -7.57 -11.76 -3.92
N GLU A 140 -7.76 -10.80 -4.82
CA GLU A 140 -7.92 -11.10 -6.26
C GLU A 140 -6.64 -11.65 -6.88
N LEU A 141 -5.45 -11.25 -6.40
CA LEU A 141 -4.17 -11.78 -6.89
C LEU A 141 -4.01 -13.28 -6.55
N PHE A 142 -4.58 -13.70 -5.43
CA PHE A 142 -4.47 -15.08 -4.95
C PHE A 142 -5.61 -16.00 -5.38
N ARG A 143 -6.66 -15.44 -6.02
CA ARG A 143 -7.75 -16.21 -6.65
C ARG A 143 -7.41 -16.70 -8.06
N GLN A 144 -6.26 -16.33 -8.58
CA GLN A 144 -5.78 -16.75 -9.89
C GLN A 144 -5.42 -18.24 -9.91
N ASP A 145 -5.06 -18.77 -11.08
CA ASP A 145 -4.56 -20.14 -11.14
C ASP A 145 -3.34 -20.34 -10.22
N ALA A 146 -3.08 -21.61 -9.85
CA ALA A 146 -2.09 -21.95 -8.83
C ALA A 146 -0.65 -21.49 -9.17
N LYS A 147 -0.30 -21.38 -10.45
CA LYS A 147 1.02 -20.94 -10.88
C LYS A 147 1.17 -19.43 -10.69
N VAL A 148 0.20 -18.66 -11.14
CA VAL A 148 0.18 -17.20 -11.03
C VAL A 148 0.06 -16.76 -9.57
N SER A 149 -0.83 -17.38 -8.80
CA SER A 149 -0.99 -17.12 -7.37
C SER A 149 0.31 -17.36 -6.59
N LYS A 150 1.03 -18.46 -6.86
CA LYS A 150 2.34 -18.75 -6.25
C LYS A 150 3.40 -17.72 -6.65
N GLN A 151 3.37 -17.23 -7.88
CA GLN A 151 4.29 -16.19 -8.34
C GLN A 151 4.06 -14.89 -7.57
N PHE A 152 2.80 -14.43 -7.45
CA PHE A 152 2.45 -13.27 -6.64
C PHE A 152 2.90 -13.44 -5.18
N GLN A 153 2.61 -14.61 -4.59
CA GLN A 153 3.02 -14.90 -3.22
C GLN A 153 4.54 -14.79 -3.06
N HIS A 154 5.31 -15.43 -3.93
CA HIS A 154 6.77 -15.40 -3.90
C HIS A 154 7.33 -13.97 -3.99
N ASP A 155 6.86 -13.20 -4.97
CA ASP A 155 7.38 -11.87 -5.25
C ASP A 155 6.99 -10.86 -4.16
N LEU A 156 5.72 -10.88 -3.73
CA LEU A 156 5.23 -9.99 -2.68
C LEU A 156 5.84 -10.32 -1.32
N THR A 157 6.01 -11.59 -0.95
CA THR A 157 6.71 -11.98 0.29
C THR A 157 8.15 -11.43 0.29
N ALA A 158 8.86 -11.50 -0.83
CA ALA A 158 10.20 -10.92 -0.94
C ALA A 158 10.18 -9.38 -0.74
N VAL A 159 9.20 -8.70 -1.35
CA VAL A 159 9.04 -7.24 -1.20
C VAL A 159 8.68 -6.88 0.24
N LEU A 160 7.76 -7.59 0.87
CA LEU A 160 7.37 -7.35 2.26
C LEU A 160 8.53 -7.58 3.24
N GLY A 161 9.44 -8.51 2.93
CA GLY A 161 10.62 -8.81 3.76
C GLY A 161 11.72 -7.75 3.67
N MET A 162 11.99 -7.19 2.50
CA MET A 162 13.13 -6.29 2.27
C MET A 162 12.74 -4.85 1.89
N GLY A 163 11.51 -4.64 1.49
CA GLY A 163 11.06 -3.37 0.89
C GLY A 163 11.20 -2.17 1.81
N ARG A 164 11.01 -2.35 3.11
CA ARG A 164 11.16 -1.29 4.12
C ARG A 164 12.54 -0.64 4.05
N ALA A 165 13.58 -1.44 4.15
CA ALA A 165 14.95 -0.94 4.13
C ALA A 165 15.32 -0.26 2.81
N THR A 166 14.74 -0.73 1.71
CA THR A 166 15.04 -0.25 0.36
C THR A 166 14.07 0.82 -0.15
N GLY A 167 13.11 1.27 0.65
CA GLY A 167 12.11 2.27 0.23
C GLY A 167 11.16 1.77 -0.86
N ASN A 168 10.84 0.47 -0.85
CA ASN A 168 9.85 -0.16 -1.75
C ASN A 168 8.70 -0.71 -0.91
N LEU A 169 7.62 0.05 -0.77
CA LEU A 169 6.53 -0.25 0.14
C LEU A 169 5.32 -0.83 -0.59
N VAL A 170 4.52 -1.60 0.13
CA VAL A 170 3.25 -2.13 -0.35
C VAL A 170 2.12 -1.56 0.51
N TRP A 171 1.12 -1.00 -0.14
CA TRP A 171 -0.17 -0.64 0.43
C TRP A 171 -1.22 -1.60 -0.13
N GLY A 172 -1.59 -2.58 0.66
CA GLY A 172 -2.58 -3.59 0.29
C GLY A 172 -3.93 -3.29 0.90
N PHE A 173 -4.97 -3.42 0.08
CA PHE A 173 -6.36 -3.33 0.51
C PHE A 173 -7.04 -4.68 0.28
N SER A 174 -7.94 -5.08 1.17
CA SER A 174 -8.74 -6.28 0.97
C SER A 174 -10.04 -6.27 1.75
N GLN A 175 -11.01 -6.99 1.21
CA GLN A 175 -12.29 -7.21 1.88
C GLN A 175 -12.28 -8.47 2.76
N ASN A 176 -11.40 -9.41 2.47
CA ASN A 176 -11.35 -10.69 3.17
C ASN A 176 -10.08 -10.78 4.03
N PRO A 177 -10.22 -10.85 5.38
CA PRO A 177 -9.08 -10.92 6.30
C PRO A 177 -8.47 -12.31 6.43
N ARG A 178 -9.07 -13.33 5.83
CA ARG A 178 -8.69 -14.73 6.04
C ARG A 178 -7.35 -15.04 5.37
N LYS A 179 -6.54 -15.84 6.04
CA LYS A 179 -5.21 -16.24 5.56
C LYS A 179 -5.27 -17.07 4.26
N GLU A 180 -6.34 -17.81 4.06
CA GLU A 180 -6.59 -18.55 2.82
C GLU A 180 -6.80 -17.62 1.63
N ALA A 181 -7.34 -16.42 1.86
CA ALA A 181 -7.55 -15.42 0.82
C ALA A 181 -6.30 -14.54 0.60
N ILE A 182 -5.51 -14.31 1.65
CA ILE A 182 -4.29 -13.51 1.61
C ILE A 182 -3.18 -14.29 2.29
N PRO A 183 -2.50 -15.21 1.60
CA PRO A 183 -1.45 -16.05 2.20
C PRO A 183 -0.29 -15.26 2.81
N ILE A 184 -0.02 -14.06 2.28
CA ILE A 184 1.04 -13.15 2.73
C ILE A 184 0.60 -12.16 3.81
N ARG A 185 -0.61 -12.31 4.38
CA ARG A 185 -1.16 -11.35 5.36
C ARG A 185 -0.22 -11.10 6.54
N ASP A 186 0.37 -12.16 7.07
CA ASP A 186 1.22 -12.10 8.25
C ASP A 186 2.62 -11.50 7.92
N ASP A 187 2.98 -11.40 6.64
CA ASP A 187 4.23 -10.76 6.18
C ASP A 187 4.12 -9.22 6.22
N PHE A 188 2.89 -8.67 6.29
CA PHE A 188 2.66 -7.25 6.53
C PHE A 188 3.02 -6.87 7.97
N ASN A 189 4.28 -7.07 8.36
CA ASN A 189 4.84 -6.67 9.67
C ASN A 189 4.96 -5.14 9.79
N GLY A 190 3.88 -4.44 9.52
CA GLY A 190 3.84 -3.00 9.44
C GLY A 190 2.68 -2.41 10.21
N GLN A 191 1.81 -1.74 9.50
CA GLN A 191 0.58 -1.16 10.03
C GLN A 191 -0.62 -1.82 9.41
N THR A 192 -1.59 -2.16 10.26
CA THR A 192 -2.89 -2.69 9.83
C THR A 192 -3.99 -1.71 10.20
N ILE A 193 -4.81 -1.34 9.23
CA ILE A 193 -6.04 -0.59 9.42
C ILE A 193 -7.19 -1.58 9.33
N ALA A 194 -7.79 -1.90 10.46
CA ALA A 194 -9.01 -2.71 10.53
C ALA A 194 -10.23 -1.79 10.48
N MET A 195 -11.03 -1.94 9.46
CA MET A 195 -12.27 -1.19 9.29
C MET A 195 -13.46 -2.05 9.70
N ARG A 196 -14.69 -1.59 9.50
CA ARG A 196 -15.88 -2.37 9.84
C ARG A 196 -15.83 -3.78 9.20
N MET A 197 -15.95 -4.81 10.03
CA MET A 197 -16.00 -6.21 9.66
C MET A 197 -16.74 -7.02 10.73
N GLY A 198 -17.05 -8.28 10.46
CA GLY A 198 -17.66 -9.18 11.43
C GLY A 198 -16.77 -9.42 12.67
N GLU A 199 -17.39 -9.74 13.81
CA GLU A 199 -16.66 -9.93 15.07
C GLU A 199 -15.61 -11.04 15.00
N SER A 200 -15.91 -12.15 14.31
CA SER A 200 -14.97 -13.24 14.09
C SER A 200 -13.76 -12.81 13.27
N GLU A 201 -13.97 -11.95 12.30
CA GLU A 201 -12.93 -11.43 11.41
C GLU A 201 -12.08 -10.37 12.12
N ALA A 202 -12.71 -9.53 12.93
CA ALA A 202 -11.99 -8.55 13.75
C ALA A 202 -11.00 -9.23 14.71
N LYS A 203 -11.40 -10.36 15.34
CA LYS A 203 -10.52 -11.16 16.21
C LYS A 203 -9.33 -11.79 15.48
N MET A 204 -9.39 -11.97 14.16
CA MET A 204 -8.24 -12.46 13.36
C MET A 204 -7.22 -11.37 13.06
N MET A 205 -7.63 -10.10 13.15
CA MET A 205 -6.81 -8.95 12.75
C MET A 205 -6.25 -8.15 13.91
N LEU A 206 -6.95 -8.17 15.02
CA LEU A 206 -6.56 -7.46 16.24
C LEU A 206 -5.93 -8.45 17.23
N PRO A 207 -4.82 -8.11 17.86
CA PRO A 207 -4.17 -8.96 18.85
C PRO A 207 -5.02 -9.14 20.10
#